data_f17862a3703a383b7da336c80ee5eeee
#
_entry.id   f17862a3703a383b7da336c80ee5eeee
#
_cell.length_a   1.000
_cell.length_b   1.000
_cell.length_c   1.000
_cell.angle_alpha   90.00
_cell.angle_beta   90.00
_cell.angle_gamma   90.00
#
_symmetry.space_group_name_H-M   'P 1'
#
loop_
_entity.id
_entity.type
_entity.pdbx_description
1 polymer ?
#
loop_
_entity_poly.entity_id
_entity_poly.type
_entity_poly.pdbx_seq_one_letter_code
_entity_poly.pdbx_strand_id
1 'polypeptide(L)'
;MSRDFIRKVAFGLGLEEELPNDPLLWSQKQFDEIPNLIWGHPLPSLEDQRKRYGQWVYGDRKVLRKKFKNDRLLYENEKNKLRKTTGEKFFETFELSVRHTSALATDSPAFERMWQFWGNFFAISEKDFLASFSTGVYQREIIRPNMNKTFEDLVYNVTTSWCMLHHLDNAENIGPTSKRGVSINSDPQEKSKVGLNENHARELLELHTVSPEANDTQEDVIEMAKVMTGWKHLWNKKHLEAGPIKFQDEYHEDGPYKILGKIYDIRDFNTVSQGKELKVVIKDLANHPSTKKHIALKLCQHFICDEPNEEMMNKIIKAWDQSDGSLIDIHKA
;
A
#
# COMPACT_ATOMS: atom_id res chain seq x y z
N MET A 1 -31.27 -13.34 9.71
CA MET A 1 -29.87 -12.90 9.89
C MET A 1 -29.66 -12.62 11.36
N SER A 2 -28.54 -13.04 11.91
CA SER A 2 -28.33 -13.13 13.34
C SER A 2 -27.26 -12.15 13.83
N ARG A 3 -27.09 -12.05 15.15
CA ARG A 3 -25.93 -11.37 15.76
C ARG A 3 -24.58 -11.88 15.23
N ASP A 4 -24.51 -13.12 14.79
CA ASP A 4 -23.31 -13.70 14.17
C ASP A 4 -22.95 -13.04 12.84
N PHE A 5 -23.95 -12.63 12.04
CA PHE A 5 -23.68 -11.84 10.82
C PHE A 5 -23.00 -10.51 11.18
N ILE A 6 -23.60 -9.74 12.11
CA ILE A 6 -23.01 -8.46 12.56
C ILE A 6 -21.58 -8.63 13.09
N ARG A 7 -21.34 -9.71 13.85
CA ARG A 7 -20.00 -10.02 14.37
C ARG A 7 -18.99 -10.32 13.26
N LYS A 8 -19.46 -10.94 12.16
CA LYS A 8 -18.60 -11.27 11.02
C LYS A 8 -18.30 -10.05 10.14
N VAL A 9 -19.29 -9.23 9.85
CA VAL A 9 -19.15 -8.08 8.92
C VAL A 9 -18.69 -6.79 9.60
N ALA A 10 -18.85 -6.70 10.95
CA ALA A 10 -18.47 -5.56 11.77
C ALA A 10 -17.70 -6.05 13.01
N PHE A 11 -17.78 -5.33 14.12
CA PHE A 11 -17.15 -5.70 15.41
C PHE A 11 -18.12 -6.27 16.44
N GLY A 12 -19.35 -6.61 16.03
CA GLY A 12 -20.46 -6.98 16.89
C GLY A 12 -21.36 -5.80 17.19
N LEU A 13 -22.23 -5.97 18.19
CA LEU A 13 -23.09 -4.92 18.72
C LEU A 13 -22.60 -4.53 20.12
N GLY A 14 -22.69 -3.26 20.44
CA GLY A 14 -22.50 -2.76 21.78
C GLY A 14 -23.54 -3.34 22.76
N LEU A 15 -23.30 -3.18 24.08
CA LEU A 15 -24.16 -3.76 25.13
C LEU A 15 -25.61 -3.26 25.07
N GLU A 16 -25.80 -2.01 24.65
CA GLU A 16 -27.11 -1.34 24.58
C GLU A 16 -27.64 -1.21 23.14
N GLU A 17 -26.91 -1.77 22.14
CA GLU A 17 -27.33 -1.69 20.74
C GLU A 17 -28.30 -2.81 20.38
N GLU A 18 -29.39 -2.41 19.72
CA GLU A 18 -30.38 -3.32 19.17
C GLU A 18 -29.92 -3.87 17.80
N LEU A 19 -30.35 -5.09 17.51
CA LEU A 19 -30.11 -5.69 16.22
C LEU A 19 -30.87 -4.89 15.14
N PRO A 20 -30.20 -4.43 14.06
CA PRO A 20 -30.86 -3.76 12.95
C PRO A 20 -31.99 -4.62 12.35
N ASN A 21 -33.13 -4.01 11.97
CA ASN A 21 -34.25 -4.69 11.35
C ASN A 21 -33.85 -5.47 10.10
N ASP A 22 -33.00 -4.87 9.29
CA ASP A 22 -32.34 -5.51 8.13
C ASP A 22 -30.81 -5.38 8.26
N PRO A 23 -30.14 -6.38 8.84
CA PRO A 23 -28.68 -6.35 9.04
C PRO A 23 -27.87 -6.29 7.74
N LEU A 24 -28.38 -6.87 6.65
CA LEU A 24 -27.71 -6.82 5.36
C LEU A 24 -27.76 -5.40 4.79
N LEU A 25 -28.93 -4.82 4.69
CA LEU A 25 -29.06 -3.43 4.21
C LEU A 25 -28.32 -2.43 5.11
N TRP A 26 -28.33 -2.68 6.45
CA TRP A 26 -27.57 -1.88 7.41
C TRP A 26 -26.07 -1.92 7.11
N SER A 27 -25.51 -3.10 6.83
CA SER A 27 -24.08 -3.20 6.51
C SER A 27 -23.76 -2.60 5.14
N GLN A 28 -24.59 -2.82 4.13
CA GLN A 28 -24.39 -2.31 2.76
C GLN A 28 -24.39 -0.78 2.70
N LYS A 29 -25.26 -0.12 3.43
CA LYS A 29 -25.35 1.36 3.47
C LYS A 29 -24.07 2.02 4.00
N GLN A 30 -23.28 1.32 4.79
CA GLN A 30 -22.04 1.86 5.34
C GLN A 30 -20.93 2.01 4.29
N PHE A 31 -21.11 1.46 3.09
CA PHE A 31 -20.18 1.58 1.97
C PHE A 31 -20.59 2.66 0.94
N ASP A 32 -21.73 3.35 1.13
CA ASP A 32 -22.17 4.41 0.21
C ASP A 32 -21.23 5.60 0.19
N GLU A 33 -20.57 5.87 1.31
CA GLU A 33 -19.56 6.93 1.45
C GLU A 33 -18.48 6.53 2.45
N ILE A 34 -17.34 7.22 2.39
CA ILE A 34 -16.24 7.02 3.33
C ILE A 34 -16.58 7.76 4.62
N PRO A 35 -16.78 7.08 5.76
CA PRO A 35 -17.09 7.74 7.02
C PRO A 35 -15.89 8.57 7.50
N ASN A 36 -16.18 9.64 8.23
CA ASN A 36 -15.14 10.44 8.85
C ASN A 36 -14.42 9.63 9.94
N LEU A 37 -13.11 9.84 10.06
CA LEU A 37 -12.37 9.33 11.20
C LEU A 37 -12.77 10.06 12.48
N ILE A 38 -12.96 9.30 13.54
CA ILE A 38 -13.32 9.86 14.84
C ILE A 38 -12.03 10.13 15.63
N TRP A 39 -11.64 11.41 15.61
CA TRP A 39 -10.46 11.91 16.31
C TRP A 39 -10.63 13.40 16.63
N GLY A 40 -10.33 13.78 17.87
CA GLY A 40 -10.60 15.14 18.36
C GLY A 40 -9.64 16.25 17.89
N HIS A 41 -8.63 15.94 17.09
CA HIS A 41 -7.60 16.86 16.64
C HIS A 41 -7.26 16.69 15.16
N PRO A 42 -6.66 17.71 14.50
CA PRO A 42 -6.13 17.56 13.15
C PRO A 42 -5.14 16.40 13.07
N LEU A 43 -5.27 15.60 12.02
CA LEU A 43 -4.38 14.48 11.75
C LEU A 43 -3.23 14.93 10.86
N PRO A 44 -1.97 14.61 11.20
CA PRO A 44 -0.83 14.91 10.33
C PRO A 44 -0.95 14.12 9.03
N SER A 45 -0.74 14.80 7.90
CA SER A 45 -0.76 14.17 6.59
C SER A 45 0.42 13.19 6.40
N LEU A 46 0.32 12.35 5.37
CA LEU A 46 1.45 11.50 4.94
C LEU A 46 2.69 12.35 4.63
N GLU A 47 2.49 13.54 4.05
CA GLU A 47 3.56 14.51 3.78
C GLU A 47 4.18 15.06 5.06
N ASP A 48 3.37 15.39 6.08
CA ASP A 48 3.86 15.88 7.37
C ASP A 48 4.67 14.81 8.10
N GLN A 49 4.19 13.57 8.11
CA GLN A 49 4.93 12.46 8.72
C GLN A 49 6.23 12.15 7.99
N ARG A 50 6.23 12.26 6.66
CA ARG A 50 7.44 12.12 5.85
C ARG A 50 8.48 13.21 6.17
N LYS A 51 8.06 14.47 6.27
CA LYS A 51 8.91 15.59 6.70
C LYS A 51 9.43 15.36 8.11
N ARG A 52 8.58 14.91 9.01
CA ARG A 52 8.97 14.60 10.38
C ARG A 52 9.99 13.46 10.44
N TYR A 53 9.84 12.44 9.60
CA TYR A 53 10.86 11.38 9.47
C TYR A 53 12.23 11.96 9.05
N GLY A 54 12.26 12.82 8.03
CA GLY A 54 13.49 13.48 7.61
C GLY A 54 14.13 14.30 8.74
N GLN A 55 13.35 15.08 9.47
CA GLN A 55 13.79 15.83 10.64
C GLN A 55 14.34 14.90 11.74
N TRP A 56 13.68 13.79 12.01
CA TRP A 56 14.11 12.80 12.98
C TRP A 56 15.48 12.20 12.62
N VAL A 57 15.62 11.70 11.39
CA VAL A 57 16.82 10.98 10.96
C VAL A 57 18.02 11.91 10.75
N TYR A 58 17.81 13.03 10.07
CA TYR A 58 18.91 13.92 9.64
C TYR A 58 19.14 15.11 10.57
N GLY A 59 18.14 15.47 11.36
CA GLY A 59 18.21 16.55 12.35
C GLY A 59 18.41 16.02 13.77
N ASP A 60 17.34 15.59 14.41
CA ASP A 60 17.30 15.30 15.85
C ASP A 60 18.33 14.25 16.29
N ARG A 61 18.41 13.12 15.58
CA ARG A 61 19.38 12.06 15.89
C ARG A 61 20.82 12.54 15.71
N LYS A 62 21.08 13.38 14.72
CA LYS A 62 22.41 13.92 14.47
C LYS A 62 22.83 14.89 15.58
N VAL A 63 21.90 15.73 16.03
CA VAL A 63 22.12 16.64 17.17
C VAL A 63 22.43 15.86 18.44
N LEU A 64 21.62 14.86 18.78
CA LEU A 64 21.85 14.00 19.93
C LEU A 64 23.20 13.28 19.87
N ARG A 65 23.55 12.70 18.71
CA ARG A 65 24.83 12.02 18.53
C ARG A 65 26.03 12.94 18.73
N LYS A 66 25.91 14.19 18.27
CA LYS A 66 26.94 15.20 18.48
C LYS A 66 27.06 15.62 19.95
N LYS A 67 25.90 15.85 20.60
CA LYS A 67 25.81 16.29 22.00
C LYS A 67 26.36 15.26 22.98
N PHE A 68 26.07 13.99 22.77
CA PHE A 68 26.44 12.88 23.66
C PHE A 68 27.50 11.95 23.02
N LYS A 69 28.44 12.53 22.26
CA LYS A 69 29.47 11.76 21.51
C LYS A 69 30.26 10.80 22.39
N ASN A 70 30.53 11.17 23.63
CA ASN A 70 31.38 10.42 24.57
C ASN A 70 30.55 9.69 25.64
N ASP A 71 29.24 9.76 25.62
CA ASP A 71 28.34 9.10 26.57
C ASP A 71 27.26 8.33 25.83
N ARG A 72 27.55 7.06 25.56
CA ARG A 72 26.63 6.18 24.83
C ARG A 72 25.33 5.92 25.61
N LEU A 73 25.44 5.79 26.94
CA LEU A 73 24.24 5.49 27.75
C LEU A 73 23.26 6.68 27.74
N LEU A 74 23.77 7.88 27.92
CA LEU A 74 22.97 9.10 27.88
C LEU A 74 22.40 9.35 26.48
N TYR A 75 23.20 9.09 25.42
CA TYR A 75 22.71 9.13 24.05
C TYR A 75 21.52 8.20 23.82
N GLU A 76 21.61 6.93 24.23
CA GLU A 76 20.52 5.96 24.04
C GLU A 76 19.28 6.32 24.85
N ASN A 77 19.45 6.80 26.09
CA ASN A 77 18.35 7.24 26.94
C ASN A 77 17.59 8.44 26.33
N GLU A 78 18.30 9.46 25.89
CA GLU A 78 17.68 10.65 25.28
C GLU A 78 17.08 10.33 23.90
N LYS A 79 17.72 9.46 23.11
CA LYS A 79 17.16 8.96 21.86
C LYS A 79 15.86 8.21 22.10
N ASN A 80 15.81 7.32 23.08
CA ASN A 80 14.60 6.55 23.41
C ASN A 80 13.47 7.45 23.93
N LYS A 81 13.78 8.48 24.68
CA LYS A 81 12.80 9.50 25.09
C LYS A 81 12.21 10.22 23.87
N LEU A 82 13.09 10.68 22.98
CA LEU A 82 12.68 11.41 21.78
C LEU A 82 11.87 10.52 20.82
N ARG A 83 12.19 9.23 20.69
CA ARG A 83 11.42 8.25 19.92
C ARG A 83 9.96 8.18 20.35
N LYS A 84 9.70 8.22 21.65
CA LYS A 84 8.35 8.12 22.24
C LYS A 84 7.56 9.43 22.19
N THR A 85 8.22 10.57 22.01
CA THR A 85 7.56 11.89 22.04
C THR A 85 7.36 12.53 20.67
N THR A 86 8.29 12.34 19.75
CA THR A 86 8.26 12.98 18.43
C THR A 86 8.86 12.09 17.33
N GLY A 87 9.34 10.91 17.66
CA GLY A 87 9.94 9.95 16.73
C GLY A 87 8.96 8.86 16.30
N GLU A 88 9.50 7.77 15.78
CA GLU A 88 8.74 6.69 15.17
C GLU A 88 7.73 6.04 16.13
N LYS A 89 8.10 5.83 17.39
CA LYS A 89 7.20 5.20 18.38
C LYS A 89 6.00 6.07 18.76
N PHE A 90 6.15 7.38 18.67
CA PHE A 90 5.02 8.29 18.81
C PHE A 90 4.01 8.10 17.66
N PHE A 91 4.49 8.13 16.41
CA PHE A 91 3.59 8.02 15.26
C PHE A 91 2.94 6.65 15.13
N GLU A 92 3.68 5.58 15.42
CA GLU A 92 3.14 4.21 15.50
C GLU A 92 1.96 4.14 16.49
N THR A 93 2.18 4.57 17.73
CA THR A 93 1.14 4.55 18.77
C THR A 93 -0.02 5.49 18.44
N PHE A 94 0.28 6.67 17.91
CA PHE A 94 -0.71 7.67 17.50
C PHE A 94 -1.66 7.13 16.44
N GLU A 95 -1.14 6.59 15.33
CA GLU A 95 -1.97 6.06 14.24
C GLU A 95 -2.78 4.83 14.66
N LEU A 96 -2.22 3.96 15.52
CA LEU A 96 -2.98 2.87 16.12
C LEU A 96 -4.14 3.40 16.97
N SER A 97 -3.91 4.46 17.75
CA SER A 97 -4.96 5.07 18.58
C SER A 97 -6.06 5.69 17.70
N VAL A 98 -5.71 6.40 16.64
CA VAL A 98 -6.68 6.96 15.67
C VAL A 98 -7.55 5.84 15.09
N ARG A 99 -6.94 4.76 14.61
CA ARG A 99 -7.65 3.62 14.01
C ARG A 99 -8.56 2.92 15.00
N HIS A 100 -8.08 2.65 16.21
CA HIS A 100 -8.88 1.97 17.22
C HIS A 100 -10.02 2.85 17.73
N THR A 101 -9.78 4.14 17.95
CA THR A 101 -10.84 5.08 18.38
C THR A 101 -11.92 5.17 17.31
N SER A 102 -11.54 5.30 16.03
CA SER A 102 -12.51 5.31 14.93
C SER A 102 -13.30 4.01 14.88
N ALA A 103 -12.65 2.85 14.96
CA ALA A 103 -13.30 1.56 14.91
C ALA A 103 -14.29 1.32 16.08
N LEU A 104 -13.99 1.85 17.27
CA LEU A 104 -14.83 1.68 18.45
C LEU A 104 -16.01 2.67 18.54
N ALA A 105 -15.85 3.86 17.97
CA ALA A 105 -16.82 4.95 18.12
C ALA A 105 -17.62 5.27 16.85
N THR A 106 -17.38 4.53 15.77
CA THR A 106 -18.01 4.79 14.46
C THR A 106 -19.44 4.28 14.40
N ASP A 107 -20.28 4.98 13.62
CA ASP A 107 -21.60 4.50 13.17
C ASP A 107 -21.49 3.57 11.93
N SER A 108 -20.26 3.34 11.43
CA SER A 108 -19.99 2.54 10.23
C SER A 108 -18.97 1.40 10.49
N PRO A 109 -19.24 0.50 11.45
CA PRO A 109 -18.28 -0.54 11.85
C PRO A 109 -17.99 -1.57 10.77
N ALA A 110 -18.90 -1.81 9.81
CA ALA A 110 -18.64 -2.70 8.68
C ALA A 110 -17.59 -2.07 7.73
N PHE A 111 -17.68 -0.76 7.49
CA PHE A 111 -16.66 -0.06 6.72
C PHE A 111 -15.28 -0.10 7.42
N GLU A 112 -15.23 0.16 8.72
CA GLU A 112 -13.97 0.13 9.48
C GLU A 112 -13.33 -1.27 9.47
N ARG A 113 -14.14 -2.33 9.56
CA ARG A 113 -13.63 -3.71 9.46
C ARG A 113 -13.12 -4.05 8.06
N MET A 114 -13.79 -3.58 7.01
CA MET A 114 -13.31 -3.72 5.63
C MET A 114 -12.00 -2.93 5.41
N TRP A 115 -11.88 -1.74 5.99
CA TRP A 115 -10.62 -0.99 5.96
C TRP A 115 -9.48 -1.76 6.63
N GLN A 116 -9.74 -2.44 7.76
CA GLN A 116 -8.74 -3.31 8.39
C GLN A 116 -8.37 -4.49 7.51
N PHE A 117 -9.32 -5.08 6.78
CA PHE A 117 -9.04 -6.12 5.80
C PHE A 117 -8.05 -5.62 4.73
N TRP A 118 -8.34 -4.51 4.08
CA TRP A 118 -7.44 -3.96 3.06
C TRP A 118 -6.10 -3.50 3.63
N GLY A 119 -6.09 -2.97 4.83
CA GLY A 119 -4.87 -2.60 5.55
C GLY A 119 -3.97 -3.81 5.86
N ASN A 120 -4.55 -4.98 6.08
CA ASN A 120 -3.83 -6.23 6.25
C ASN A 120 -3.44 -6.87 4.92
N PHE A 121 -4.31 -6.78 3.91
CA PHE A 121 -4.04 -7.34 2.58
C PHE A 121 -2.85 -6.64 1.91
N PHE A 122 -2.79 -5.31 2.00
CA PHE A 122 -1.67 -4.50 1.51
C PHE A 122 -0.73 -4.08 2.65
N ALA A 123 -0.41 -5.00 3.54
CA ALA A 123 0.40 -4.69 4.70
C ALA A 123 1.83 -4.28 4.33
N ILE A 124 2.36 -3.32 5.04
CA ILE A 124 3.78 -2.99 5.05
C ILE A 124 4.36 -3.29 6.41
N SER A 125 5.53 -3.92 6.46
CA SER A 125 6.18 -4.25 7.72
C SER A 125 6.98 -3.06 8.28
N GLU A 126 7.12 -3.01 9.59
CA GLU A 126 7.97 -2.04 10.28
C GLU A 126 9.46 -2.44 10.24
N LYS A 127 9.98 -2.67 9.03
CA LYS A 127 11.37 -3.12 8.86
C LYS A 127 12.41 -2.11 9.33
N ASP A 128 12.06 -0.84 9.37
CA ASP A 128 12.93 0.25 9.81
C ASP A 128 12.16 1.47 10.34
N PHE A 129 12.87 2.55 10.63
CA PHE A 129 12.27 3.79 11.13
C PHE A 129 11.31 4.45 10.12
N LEU A 130 11.58 4.35 8.82
CA LEU A 130 10.72 4.94 7.80
C LEU A 130 9.38 4.22 7.78
N ALA A 131 9.39 2.90 7.83
CA ALA A 131 8.18 2.10 7.91
C ALA A 131 7.35 2.44 9.15
N SER A 132 7.96 2.55 10.33
CA SER A 132 7.27 2.94 11.57
C SER A 132 6.63 4.34 11.49
N PHE A 133 7.23 5.28 10.75
CA PHE A 133 6.62 6.60 10.49
C PHE A 133 5.48 6.57 9.49
N SER A 134 5.39 5.56 8.65
CA SER A 134 4.52 5.55 7.49
C SER A 134 3.36 4.58 7.53
N THR A 135 3.47 3.47 8.27
CA THR A 135 2.50 2.36 8.21
C THR A 135 1.07 2.81 8.50
N GLY A 136 0.84 3.55 9.57
CA GLY A 136 -0.51 3.96 9.96
C GLY A 136 -1.10 5.00 9.01
N VAL A 137 -0.33 6.04 8.68
CA VAL A 137 -0.79 7.09 7.77
C VAL A 137 -0.98 6.56 6.35
N TYR A 138 -0.20 5.57 5.91
CA TYR A 138 -0.40 4.88 4.64
C TYR A 138 -1.79 4.19 4.60
N GLN A 139 -2.17 3.49 5.65
CA GLN A 139 -3.50 2.88 5.73
C GLN A 139 -4.61 3.95 5.70
N ARG A 140 -4.39 5.08 6.36
CA ARG A 140 -5.36 6.18 6.48
C ARG A 140 -5.48 7.02 5.22
N GLU A 141 -4.39 7.33 4.53
CA GLU A 141 -4.38 8.26 3.39
C GLU A 141 -4.23 7.60 2.01
N ILE A 142 -3.76 6.35 1.96
CA ILE A 142 -3.67 5.62 0.69
C ILE A 142 -4.77 4.57 0.58
N ILE A 143 -4.96 3.69 1.57
CA ILE A 143 -5.94 2.62 1.47
C ILE A 143 -7.35 3.15 1.65
N ARG A 144 -7.64 3.81 2.78
CA ARG A 144 -8.99 4.25 3.13
C ARG A 144 -9.68 5.10 2.06
N PRO A 145 -9.06 6.14 1.46
CA PRO A 145 -9.69 6.97 0.43
C PRO A 145 -9.94 6.26 -0.90
N ASN A 146 -9.32 5.09 -1.10
CA ASN A 146 -9.53 4.31 -2.33
C ASN A 146 -10.62 3.23 -2.18
N MET A 147 -11.21 3.05 -0.99
CA MET A 147 -12.23 2.03 -0.76
C MET A 147 -13.59 2.33 -1.44
N ASN A 148 -13.81 3.52 -1.95
CA ASN A 148 -14.97 3.90 -2.76
C ASN A 148 -14.64 4.09 -4.26
N LYS A 149 -13.45 3.65 -4.68
CA LYS A 149 -13.01 3.67 -6.08
C LYS A 149 -13.02 2.25 -6.66
N THR A 150 -12.28 2.05 -7.76
CA THR A 150 -12.09 0.72 -8.33
C THR A 150 -10.94 -0.02 -7.65
N PHE A 151 -10.92 -1.35 -7.77
CA PHE A 151 -9.78 -2.14 -7.32
C PHE A 151 -8.49 -1.78 -8.09
N GLU A 152 -8.61 -1.45 -9.38
CA GLU A 152 -7.51 -0.90 -10.19
C GLU A 152 -6.88 0.33 -9.52
N ASP A 153 -7.72 1.31 -9.13
CA ASP A 153 -7.24 2.53 -8.47
C ASP A 153 -6.58 2.24 -7.13
N LEU A 154 -7.15 1.33 -6.33
CA LEU A 154 -6.57 0.93 -5.06
C LEU A 154 -5.19 0.31 -5.27
N VAL A 155 -5.05 -0.67 -6.16
CA VAL A 155 -3.76 -1.32 -6.46
C VAL A 155 -2.75 -0.31 -6.99
N TYR A 156 -3.15 0.56 -7.92
CA TYR A 156 -2.24 1.57 -8.47
C TYR A 156 -1.73 2.54 -7.41
N ASN A 157 -2.62 3.06 -6.56
CA ASN A 157 -2.24 4.01 -5.51
C ASN A 157 -1.40 3.35 -4.40
N VAL A 158 -1.66 2.09 -4.08
CA VAL A 158 -0.85 1.29 -3.16
C VAL A 158 0.55 1.08 -3.75
N THR A 159 0.64 0.54 -4.97
CA THR A 159 1.89 0.20 -5.65
C THR A 159 2.79 1.41 -5.82
N THR A 160 2.23 2.57 -6.18
CA THR A 160 3.01 3.80 -6.40
C THR A 160 3.22 4.63 -5.13
N SER A 161 2.66 4.23 -3.98
CA SER A 161 2.90 4.93 -2.72
C SER A 161 4.36 4.79 -2.28
N TRP A 162 4.94 5.87 -1.73
CA TRP A 162 6.33 5.81 -1.25
C TRP A 162 6.52 4.78 -0.13
N CYS A 163 5.48 4.49 0.62
CA CYS A 163 5.51 3.50 1.69
C CYS A 163 5.74 2.09 1.14
N MET A 164 5.00 1.72 0.08
CA MET A 164 5.13 0.42 -0.58
C MET A 164 6.42 0.35 -1.42
N LEU A 165 6.77 1.41 -2.17
CA LEU A 165 8.02 1.51 -2.90
C LEU A 165 9.25 1.33 -1.99
N HIS A 166 9.17 1.84 -0.75
CA HIS A 166 10.20 1.64 0.26
C HIS A 166 10.15 0.23 0.87
N HIS A 167 8.95 -0.25 1.20
CA HIS A 167 8.76 -1.55 1.84
C HIS A 167 9.33 -2.69 0.99
N LEU A 168 9.07 -2.67 -0.29
CA LEU A 168 9.46 -3.70 -1.26
C LEU A 168 10.70 -3.31 -2.09
N ASP A 169 11.46 -2.32 -1.64
CA ASP A 169 12.75 -1.90 -2.20
C ASP A 169 12.73 -1.49 -3.68
N ASN A 170 11.55 -1.11 -4.22
CA ASN A 170 11.43 -0.69 -5.62
C ASN A 170 12.23 0.61 -5.91
N ALA A 171 12.56 1.39 -4.88
CA ALA A 171 13.44 2.54 -5.04
C ALA A 171 14.86 2.15 -5.53
N GLU A 172 15.26 0.89 -5.35
CA GLU A 172 16.51 0.32 -5.82
C GLU A 172 16.38 -0.38 -7.18
N ASN A 173 15.15 -0.50 -7.70
CA ASN A 173 14.87 -1.10 -9.00
C ASN A 173 15.25 -0.12 -10.12
N ILE A 174 16.32 -0.43 -10.87
CA ILE A 174 16.90 0.41 -11.90
C ILE A 174 17.02 -0.39 -13.18
N GLY A 175 16.47 0.15 -14.28
CA GLY A 175 16.61 -0.46 -15.58
C GLY A 175 18.08 -0.58 -15.98
N PRO A 176 18.60 -1.79 -16.25
CA PRO A 176 20.02 -1.98 -16.57
C PRO A 176 20.44 -1.30 -17.87
N THR A 177 19.53 -1.16 -18.84
CA THR A 177 19.77 -0.46 -20.11
C THR A 177 19.26 0.98 -20.10
N SER A 178 18.64 1.42 -19.01
CA SER A 178 18.21 2.82 -18.82
C SER A 178 19.41 3.77 -18.85
N LYS A 179 19.18 5.03 -19.18
CA LYS A 179 20.22 6.06 -19.22
C LYS A 179 21.07 6.07 -17.95
N ARG A 180 20.42 5.96 -16.77
CA ARG A 180 21.10 6.01 -15.48
C ARG A 180 21.76 4.69 -15.13
N GLY A 181 21.13 3.56 -15.45
CA GLY A 181 21.68 2.23 -15.26
C GLY A 181 23.00 2.04 -16.04
N VAL A 182 23.01 2.39 -17.31
CA VAL A 182 24.23 2.35 -18.15
C VAL A 182 25.31 3.27 -17.57
N SER A 183 24.95 4.51 -17.18
CA SER A 183 25.90 5.46 -16.62
C SER A 183 26.58 4.92 -15.35
N ILE A 184 25.81 4.38 -14.40
CA ILE A 184 26.35 3.83 -13.14
C ILE A 184 27.18 2.57 -13.44
N ASN A 185 26.67 1.68 -14.28
CA ASN A 185 27.36 0.41 -14.56
C ASN A 185 28.65 0.57 -15.38
N SER A 186 28.82 1.71 -16.07
CA SER A 186 30.03 2.03 -16.84
C SER A 186 31.07 2.80 -16.03
N ASP A 187 30.71 3.34 -14.85
CA ASP A 187 31.62 4.10 -14.01
C ASP A 187 32.58 3.16 -13.25
N PRO A 188 33.92 3.25 -13.48
CA PRO A 188 34.90 2.44 -12.77
C PRO A 188 35.04 2.77 -11.27
N GLN A 189 34.53 3.94 -10.82
CA GLN A 189 34.57 4.37 -9.43
C GLN A 189 33.38 3.84 -8.62
N GLU A 190 32.32 3.38 -9.29
CA GLU A 190 31.17 2.79 -8.62
C GLU A 190 31.49 1.37 -8.13
N LYS A 191 31.29 1.18 -6.83
CA LYS A 191 31.60 -0.08 -6.14
C LYS A 191 30.60 -1.19 -6.42
N SER A 192 29.36 -0.84 -6.80
CA SER A 192 28.25 -1.78 -6.99
C SER A 192 27.58 -1.52 -8.32
N LYS A 193 27.33 -2.59 -9.07
CA LYS A 193 26.46 -2.54 -10.25
C LYS A 193 25.02 -2.41 -9.81
N VAL A 194 24.21 -1.74 -10.63
CA VAL A 194 22.76 -1.60 -10.43
C VAL A 194 22.02 -2.42 -11.48
N GLY A 195 20.79 -2.77 -11.17
CA GLY A 195 19.93 -3.56 -12.04
C GLY A 195 18.51 -3.66 -11.50
N LEU A 196 17.77 -4.61 -12.03
CA LEU A 196 16.39 -4.87 -11.60
C LEU A 196 16.37 -5.38 -10.15
N ASN A 197 15.35 -4.91 -9.43
CA ASN A 197 14.91 -5.47 -8.16
C ASN A 197 13.49 -6.01 -8.34
N GLU A 198 13.35 -7.31 -8.23
CA GLU A 198 12.11 -8.03 -8.55
C GLU A 198 11.11 -8.07 -7.37
N ASN A 199 11.54 -7.69 -6.17
CA ASN A 199 10.76 -7.92 -4.95
C ASN A 199 9.34 -7.35 -5.08
N HIS A 200 9.20 -6.07 -5.43
CA HIS A 200 7.89 -5.44 -5.56
C HIS A 200 7.06 -5.99 -6.73
N ALA A 201 7.71 -6.33 -7.85
CA ALA A 201 7.04 -6.92 -8.99
C ALA A 201 6.45 -8.29 -8.65
N ARG A 202 7.19 -9.11 -7.92
CA ARG A 202 6.75 -10.41 -7.43
C ARG A 202 5.56 -10.30 -6.52
N GLU A 203 5.63 -9.44 -5.51
CA GLU A 203 4.52 -9.22 -4.57
C GLU A 203 3.28 -8.65 -5.26
N LEU A 204 3.46 -7.78 -6.26
CA LEU A 204 2.34 -7.25 -7.03
C LEU A 204 1.61 -8.35 -7.81
N LEU A 205 2.33 -9.27 -8.44
CA LEU A 205 1.74 -10.39 -9.17
C LEU A 205 1.18 -11.43 -8.20
N GLU A 206 2.00 -11.97 -7.30
CA GLU A 206 1.69 -13.16 -6.51
C GLU A 206 0.75 -12.89 -5.33
N LEU A 207 0.85 -11.71 -4.67
CA LEU A 207 0.05 -11.43 -3.47
C LEU A 207 -1.04 -10.39 -3.70
N HIS A 208 -0.77 -9.37 -4.51
CA HIS A 208 -1.67 -8.22 -4.64
C HIS A 208 -2.66 -8.34 -5.80
N THR A 209 -2.37 -9.21 -6.81
CA THR A 209 -3.24 -9.37 -7.98
C THR A 209 -3.49 -10.85 -8.32
N VAL A 210 -2.81 -11.38 -9.35
CA VAL A 210 -3.19 -12.64 -10.01
C VAL A 210 -3.00 -13.89 -9.18
N SER A 211 -2.20 -13.84 -8.13
CA SER A 211 -1.77 -14.95 -7.28
C SER A 211 -0.93 -16.03 -8.01
N PRO A 212 -0.18 -16.87 -7.28
CA PRO A 212 0.60 -17.96 -7.88
C PRO A 212 -0.25 -18.95 -8.68
N GLU A 213 -1.58 -18.98 -8.47
CA GLU A 213 -2.49 -19.82 -9.25
C GLU A 213 -2.63 -19.38 -10.72
N ALA A 214 -2.18 -18.18 -11.06
CA ALA A 214 -2.15 -17.72 -12.45
C ALA A 214 -1.04 -18.37 -13.29
N ASN A 215 -0.14 -19.13 -12.64
CA ASN A 215 1.06 -19.73 -13.25
C ASN A 215 1.97 -18.69 -13.90
N ASP A 216 2.13 -17.53 -13.26
CA ASP A 216 3.12 -16.55 -13.66
C ASP A 216 4.53 -17.16 -13.63
N THR A 217 5.34 -16.76 -14.57
CA THR A 217 6.70 -17.24 -14.75
C THR A 217 7.71 -16.26 -14.14
N GLN A 218 8.93 -16.73 -13.88
CA GLN A 218 10.03 -15.85 -13.50
C GLN A 218 10.25 -14.72 -14.53
N GLU A 219 9.99 -14.99 -15.82
CA GLU A 219 10.10 -13.98 -16.87
C GLU A 219 9.01 -12.91 -16.77
N ASP A 220 7.78 -13.27 -16.40
CA ASP A 220 6.70 -12.31 -16.12
C ASP A 220 7.08 -11.36 -14.97
N VAL A 221 7.71 -11.90 -13.91
CA VAL A 221 8.20 -11.08 -12.78
C VAL A 221 9.30 -10.13 -13.23
N ILE A 222 10.25 -10.58 -14.06
CA ILE A 222 11.31 -9.73 -14.61
C ILE A 222 10.72 -8.62 -15.49
N GLU A 223 9.79 -8.95 -16.35
CA GLU A 223 9.12 -7.98 -17.23
C GLU A 223 8.30 -6.97 -16.41
N MET A 224 7.60 -7.44 -15.38
CA MET A 224 6.90 -6.56 -14.44
C MET A 224 7.87 -5.64 -13.68
N ALA A 225 9.02 -6.16 -13.26
CA ALA A 225 10.06 -5.34 -12.63
C ALA A 225 10.58 -4.24 -13.55
N LYS A 226 10.72 -4.51 -14.87
CA LYS A 226 11.08 -3.49 -15.86
C LYS A 226 10.02 -2.38 -15.93
N VAL A 227 8.73 -2.72 -16.00
CA VAL A 227 7.62 -1.76 -15.97
C VAL A 227 7.67 -0.87 -14.74
N MET A 228 8.10 -1.42 -13.60
CA MET A 228 8.15 -0.71 -12.32
C MET A 228 9.44 0.10 -12.11
N THR A 229 10.44 0.00 -13.00
CA THR A 229 11.62 0.86 -12.93
C THR A 229 11.22 2.33 -13.09
N GLY A 230 12.03 3.23 -12.55
CA GLY A 230 11.74 4.67 -12.59
C GLY A 230 10.80 5.16 -11.49
N TRP A 231 9.95 4.31 -10.89
CA TRP A 231 9.16 4.65 -9.72
C TRP A 231 10.03 4.65 -8.47
N LYS A 232 10.41 5.84 -8.02
CA LYS A 232 11.35 6.03 -6.91
C LYS A 232 10.83 7.07 -5.92
N HIS A 233 11.12 6.86 -4.65
CA HIS A 233 11.07 7.96 -3.70
C HIS A 233 12.45 8.63 -3.66
N LEU A 234 12.46 9.97 -3.73
CA LEU A 234 13.71 10.71 -3.70
C LEU A 234 14.27 10.75 -2.29
N TRP A 235 15.46 10.21 -2.13
CA TRP A 235 16.23 10.27 -0.91
C TRP A 235 17.27 11.37 -1.01
N ASN A 236 16.94 12.57 -0.54
CA ASN A 236 17.88 13.67 -0.55
C ASN A 236 18.44 13.93 0.84
N LYS A 237 19.68 13.46 1.08
CA LYS A 237 20.40 13.68 2.34
C LYS A 237 20.65 15.16 2.69
N LYS A 238 20.55 16.07 1.70
CA LYS A 238 20.78 17.52 1.92
C LYS A 238 19.52 18.22 2.42
N HIS A 239 18.33 17.66 2.16
CA HIS A 239 17.08 18.18 2.67
C HIS A 239 16.62 17.29 3.81
N LEU A 240 16.14 17.90 4.89
CA LEU A 240 15.55 17.20 6.04
C LEU A 240 14.20 16.56 5.69
N GLU A 241 13.96 16.31 4.40
CA GLU A 241 12.73 15.76 3.87
C GLU A 241 13.04 14.51 3.04
N ALA A 242 12.31 13.45 3.28
CA ALA A 242 12.24 12.38 2.30
C ALA A 242 11.50 12.94 1.08
N GLY A 243 12.13 12.88 -0.09
CA GLY A 243 11.58 13.52 -1.30
C GLY A 243 10.23 12.93 -1.74
N PRO A 244 9.42 13.68 -2.50
CA PRO A 244 8.19 13.18 -3.05
C PRO A 244 8.45 11.98 -3.96
N ILE A 245 7.44 11.13 -4.10
CA ILE A 245 7.44 10.09 -5.13
C ILE A 245 7.52 10.79 -6.47
N LYS A 246 8.43 10.31 -7.29
CA LYS A 246 8.53 10.83 -8.65
C LYS A 246 8.89 9.67 -9.58
N PHE A 247 8.14 9.56 -10.66
CA PHE A 247 8.63 8.77 -11.79
C PHE A 247 9.85 9.48 -12.38
N GLN A 248 10.93 8.73 -12.55
CA GLN A 248 12.21 9.22 -13.08
C GLN A 248 12.56 8.41 -14.32
N ASP A 249 12.23 8.97 -15.47
CA ASP A 249 12.41 8.37 -16.78
C ASP A 249 13.86 7.87 -17.03
N GLU A 250 14.83 8.58 -16.51
CA GLU A 250 16.25 8.22 -16.67
C GLU A 250 16.65 6.87 -16.02
N TYR A 251 15.81 6.35 -15.12
CA TYR A 251 15.99 5.05 -14.47
C TYR A 251 15.09 3.96 -15.05
N HIS A 252 14.17 4.35 -15.96
CA HIS A 252 13.18 3.44 -16.51
C HIS A 252 13.76 2.58 -17.63
N GLU A 253 13.41 1.28 -17.60
CA GLU A 253 13.73 0.33 -18.65
C GLU A 253 12.63 0.36 -19.71
N ASP A 254 12.97 0.71 -20.93
CA ASP A 254 12.01 0.78 -22.03
C ASP A 254 11.47 -0.60 -22.45
N GLY A 255 10.16 -0.64 -22.81
CA GLY A 255 9.52 -1.83 -23.37
C GLY A 255 9.93 -2.14 -24.82
N PRO A 256 9.25 -3.05 -25.49
CA PRO A 256 8.00 -3.71 -25.06
C PRO A 256 8.18 -4.72 -23.95
N TYR A 257 7.11 -4.89 -23.13
CA TYR A 257 7.09 -5.86 -22.03
C TYR A 257 6.12 -6.99 -22.35
N LYS A 258 6.45 -8.23 -21.98
CA LYS A 258 5.55 -9.37 -22.11
C LYS A 258 5.21 -9.91 -20.73
N ILE A 259 3.96 -9.74 -20.29
CA ILE A 259 3.49 -10.15 -18.95
C ILE A 259 2.25 -11.03 -19.14
N LEU A 260 2.24 -12.22 -18.56
CA LEU A 260 1.16 -13.20 -18.65
C LEU A 260 0.68 -13.42 -20.10
N GLY A 261 1.63 -13.55 -21.02
CA GLY A 261 1.37 -13.77 -22.43
C GLY A 261 0.94 -12.55 -23.24
N LYS A 262 0.63 -11.41 -22.62
CA LYS A 262 0.24 -10.16 -23.28
C LYS A 262 1.46 -9.27 -23.50
N ILE A 263 1.56 -8.66 -24.71
CA ILE A 263 2.61 -7.70 -25.04
C ILE A 263 2.08 -6.28 -24.80
N TYR A 264 2.86 -5.50 -24.06
CA TYR A 264 2.64 -4.09 -23.80
C TYR A 264 3.69 -3.27 -24.55
N ASP A 265 3.32 -2.74 -25.68
CA ASP A 265 4.11 -1.78 -26.46
C ASP A 265 3.42 -0.42 -26.39
N ILE A 266 3.68 0.31 -25.31
CA ILE A 266 2.99 1.56 -24.97
C ILE A 266 3.83 2.77 -25.39
N ARG A 267 4.86 2.56 -26.19
CA ARG A 267 5.77 3.62 -26.63
C ARG A 267 5.03 4.63 -27.50
N ASP A 268 4.75 5.79 -26.92
CA ASP A 268 4.53 7.00 -27.69
C ASP A 268 5.88 7.72 -27.79
N PHE A 269 6.53 7.56 -28.94
CA PHE A 269 7.85 8.15 -29.21
C PHE A 269 7.87 9.68 -29.13
N ASN A 270 6.73 10.33 -28.99
CA ASN A 270 6.58 11.78 -28.90
C ASN A 270 6.40 12.28 -27.45
N THR A 271 6.26 11.39 -26.47
CA THR A 271 6.11 11.77 -25.05
C THR A 271 7.08 11.00 -24.19
N VAL A 272 7.79 11.71 -23.33
CA VAL A 272 8.55 11.10 -22.24
C VAL A 272 7.60 10.22 -21.43
N SER A 273 7.93 8.95 -21.25
CA SER A 273 7.17 8.06 -20.37
C SER A 273 7.01 8.75 -19.02
N GLN A 274 5.79 8.79 -18.52
CA GLN A 274 5.48 9.32 -17.19
C GLN A 274 5.07 8.18 -16.24
N GLY A 275 5.54 6.95 -16.54
CA GLY A 275 5.16 5.74 -15.83
C GLY A 275 3.71 5.31 -16.13
N LYS A 276 3.18 5.69 -17.29
CA LYS A 276 1.81 5.32 -17.71
C LYS A 276 1.66 3.83 -17.96
N GLU A 277 2.75 3.18 -18.35
CA GLU A 277 2.83 1.74 -18.59
C GLU A 277 2.34 0.94 -17.40
N LEU A 278 2.79 1.30 -16.20
CA LEU A 278 2.38 0.66 -14.96
C LEU A 278 0.85 0.71 -14.76
N LYS A 279 0.22 1.85 -15.07
CA LYS A 279 -1.23 1.98 -14.94
C LYS A 279 -1.98 1.07 -15.91
N VAL A 280 -1.51 0.93 -17.14
CA VAL A 280 -2.11 0.04 -18.15
C VAL A 280 -1.97 -1.42 -17.75
N VAL A 281 -0.79 -1.83 -17.28
CA VAL A 281 -0.55 -3.20 -16.82
C VAL A 281 -1.42 -3.50 -15.58
N ILE A 282 -1.47 -2.60 -14.59
CA ILE A 282 -2.30 -2.78 -13.39
C ILE A 282 -3.78 -2.92 -13.74
N LYS A 283 -4.28 -2.17 -14.73
CA LYS A 283 -5.66 -2.31 -15.20
C LYS A 283 -5.96 -3.73 -15.67
N ASP A 284 -5.08 -4.30 -16.47
CA ASP A 284 -5.25 -5.67 -16.96
C ASP A 284 -5.11 -6.69 -15.83
N LEU A 285 -4.12 -6.52 -14.94
CA LEU A 285 -3.95 -7.39 -13.77
C LEU A 285 -5.16 -7.34 -12.84
N ALA A 286 -5.70 -6.16 -12.56
CA ALA A 286 -6.89 -5.99 -11.72
C ALA A 286 -8.12 -6.69 -12.31
N ASN A 287 -8.25 -6.72 -13.62
CA ASN A 287 -9.38 -7.35 -14.31
C ASN A 287 -9.12 -8.82 -14.70
N HIS A 288 -7.95 -9.36 -14.39
CA HIS A 288 -7.61 -10.74 -14.69
C HIS A 288 -8.52 -11.70 -13.91
N PRO A 289 -9.00 -12.81 -14.54
CA PRO A 289 -9.87 -13.78 -13.86
C PRO A 289 -9.28 -14.33 -12.56
N SER A 290 -7.97 -14.60 -12.53
CA SER A 290 -7.28 -15.09 -11.32
C SER A 290 -7.29 -14.05 -10.21
N THR A 291 -7.13 -12.76 -10.51
CA THR A 291 -7.24 -11.68 -9.52
C THR A 291 -8.62 -11.64 -8.89
N LYS A 292 -9.68 -11.67 -9.71
CA LYS A 292 -11.06 -11.67 -9.22
C LYS A 292 -11.32 -12.86 -8.30
N LYS A 293 -10.87 -14.05 -8.70
CA LYS A 293 -10.98 -15.26 -7.90
C LYS A 293 -10.18 -15.16 -6.60
N HIS A 294 -8.93 -14.70 -6.67
CA HIS A 294 -8.05 -14.52 -5.51
C HIS A 294 -8.65 -13.56 -4.48
N ILE A 295 -9.08 -12.38 -4.91
CA ILE A 295 -9.68 -11.38 -4.02
C ILE A 295 -11.01 -11.86 -3.45
N ALA A 296 -11.87 -12.48 -4.27
CA ALA A 296 -13.12 -13.07 -3.78
C ALA A 296 -12.87 -14.14 -2.71
N LEU A 297 -11.88 -15.02 -2.92
CA LEU A 297 -11.46 -16.01 -1.93
C LEU A 297 -11.02 -15.34 -0.62
N LYS A 298 -10.15 -14.31 -0.69
CA LYS A 298 -9.63 -13.62 0.51
C LYS A 298 -10.74 -12.89 1.28
N LEU A 299 -11.67 -12.24 0.59
CA LEU A 299 -12.84 -11.61 1.21
C LEU A 299 -13.73 -12.66 1.90
N CYS A 300 -14.08 -13.73 1.20
CA CYS A 300 -14.88 -14.81 1.80
C CYS A 300 -14.19 -15.44 3.00
N GLN A 301 -12.88 -15.70 2.93
CA GLN A 301 -12.10 -16.23 4.05
C GLN A 301 -12.10 -15.30 5.26
N HIS A 302 -12.02 -13.99 5.05
CA HIS A 302 -11.99 -13.03 6.15
C HIS A 302 -13.37 -12.82 6.81
N PHE A 303 -14.44 -12.80 6.01
CA PHE A 303 -15.77 -12.40 6.50
C PHE A 303 -16.74 -13.55 6.69
N ILE A 304 -16.56 -14.67 6.00
CA ILE A 304 -17.58 -15.75 5.98
C ILE A 304 -17.05 -17.03 6.65
N CYS A 305 -16.08 -17.72 6.04
CA CYS A 305 -15.55 -19.00 6.53
C CYS A 305 -14.19 -19.32 5.87
N ASP A 306 -13.42 -20.23 6.51
CA ASP A 306 -12.08 -20.60 6.06
C ASP A 306 -12.08 -21.30 4.68
N GLU A 307 -13.12 -22.09 4.38
CA GLU A 307 -13.30 -22.82 3.12
C GLU A 307 -14.58 -22.35 2.39
N PRO A 308 -14.55 -21.20 1.69
CA PRO A 308 -15.69 -20.71 0.96
C PRO A 308 -15.94 -21.53 -0.30
N ASN A 309 -17.21 -21.78 -0.61
CA ASN A 309 -17.60 -22.46 -1.84
C ASN A 309 -17.62 -21.49 -3.05
N GLU A 310 -17.71 -22.06 -4.25
CA GLU A 310 -17.72 -21.26 -5.50
C GLU A 310 -18.92 -20.31 -5.59
N GLU A 311 -20.09 -20.67 -5.05
CA GLU A 311 -21.26 -19.80 -5.09
C GLU A 311 -21.02 -18.48 -4.34
N MET A 312 -20.35 -18.53 -3.17
CA MET A 312 -20.01 -17.35 -2.39
C MET A 312 -19.04 -16.44 -3.17
N MET A 313 -17.98 -17.00 -3.74
CA MET A 313 -17.00 -16.28 -4.53
C MET A 313 -17.61 -15.68 -5.80
N ASN A 314 -18.48 -16.43 -6.47
CA ASN A 314 -19.13 -15.98 -7.71
C ASN A 314 -20.06 -14.79 -7.52
N LYS A 315 -20.62 -14.54 -6.33
CA LYS A 315 -21.38 -13.32 -6.03
C LYS A 315 -20.47 -12.10 -6.10
N ILE A 316 -19.30 -12.18 -5.50
CA ILE A 316 -18.30 -11.10 -5.52
C ILE A 316 -17.77 -10.88 -6.93
N ILE A 317 -17.42 -11.95 -7.66
CA ILE A 317 -16.93 -11.87 -9.04
C ILE A 317 -17.99 -11.24 -9.96
N LYS A 318 -19.25 -11.63 -9.81
CA LYS A 318 -20.35 -11.05 -10.57
C LYS A 318 -20.53 -9.55 -10.30
N ALA A 319 -20.46 -9.13 -9.03
CA ALA A 319 -20.50 -7.71 -8.68
C ALA A 319 -19.34 -6.94 -9.30
N TRP A 320 -18.14 -7.54 -9.30
CA TRP A 320 -16.97 -6.99 -9.96
C TRP A 320 -17.17 -6.76 -11.44
N ASP A 321 -17.65 -7.79 -12.16
CA ASP A 321 -17.88 -7.73 -13.61
C ASP A 321 -18.96 -6.72 -14.00
N GLN A 322 -19.99 -6.59 -13.17
CA GLN A 322 -21.11 -5.66 -13.40
C GLN A 322 -20.78 -4.20 -13.10
N SER A 323 -19.78 -3.95 -12.26
CA SER A 323 -19.42 -2.61 -11.78
C SER A 323 -18.05 -2.12 -12.27
N ASP A 324 -17.40 -2.87 -13.19
CA ASP A 324 -16.04 -2.60 -13.64
C ASP A 324 -15.04 -2.46 -12.47
N GLY A 325 -15.18 -3.34 -11.47
CA GLY A 325 -14.30 -3.40 -10.31
C GLY A 325 -14.55 -2.35 -9.23
N SER A 326 -15.74 -1.75 -9.18
CA SER A 326 -16.13 -0.84 -8.10
C SER A 326 -16.04 -1.54 -6.74
N LEU A 327 -15.22 -1.02 -5.83
CA LEU A 327 -15.06 -1.57 -4.49
C LEU A 327 -16.34 -1.43 -3.67
N ILE A 328 -17.15 -0.40 -3.90
CA ILE A 328 -18.46 -0.26 -3.24
C ILE A 328 -19.33 -1.48 -3.54
N ASP A 329 -19.44 -1.85 -4.82
CA ASP A 329 -20.29 -2.97 -5.25
C ASP A 329 -19.71 -4.32 -4.80
N ILE A 330 -18.40 -4.47 -4.84
CA ILE A 330 -17.69 -5.64 -4.34
C ILE A 330 -17.91 -5.84 -2.83
N HIS A 331 -17.83 -4.75 -2.04
CA HIS A 331 -18.03 -4.81 -0.59
C HIS A 331 -19.49 -5.10 -0.20
N LYS A 332 -20.46 -4.70 -1.03
CA LYS A 332 -21.89 -4.93 -0.80
C LYS A 332 -22.36 -6.34 -1.22
N ALA A 333 -21.58 -7.05 -2.03
CA ALA A 333 -21.92 -8.37 -2.55
C ALA A 333 -21.76 -9.48 -1.52
#